data_b44d8dffca7655e5ec39178590016347
#
_entry.id   b44d8dffca7655e5ec39178590016347
#
_cell.length_a   1.000
_cell.length_b   1.000
_cell.length_c   1.000
_cell.angle_alpha   90.00
_cell.angle_beta   90.00
_cell.angle_gamma   90.00
#
_symmetry.space_group_name_H-M   'P 1'
#
loop_
_entity.id
_entity.type
_entity.pdbx_description
1 polymer ?
#
loop_
_entity_poly.entity_id
_entity_poly.type
_entity_poly.pdbx_seq_one_letter_code
_entity_poly.pdbx_strand_id
1 'polypeptide(L)'
;MSKAAKSSRTTATPDAPESAAGSRAAAQRLKMRRELAAAAMELFATKGYEATTVDEIAAAAGVARRTFFRHFRSKEEAIFPDHDDTLIRAEAVLNAAPAHEHPLDTVCRGIKEVMKMYAASPAVSVERYRLTREVPTLREREIASVARYERLFTRYLLGHFDEHAHHHGNDDPLLAEVAASAVVTAHNHVLRRWLRAGGQGDVEGQLDHAFGIVRRTFGTGIPAGRDTVPSGPAATVSDGGEVLVTVARTDAPLDEVMRTIEKALRDRG
;
A
#
# COMPACT_ATOMS: atom_id res chain seq x y z
N MET A 1 -35.48 -61.88 -7.46
CA MET A 1 -34.36 -61.94 -6.51
C MET A 1 -33.42 -60.76 -6.86
N SER A 2 -33.56 -59.67 -6.10
CA SER A 2 -32.86 -58.43 -6.35
C SER A 2 -31.59 -58.39 -5.50
N LYS A 3 -30.43 -58.05 -6.11
CA LYS A 3 -29.15 -57.91 -5.42
C LYS A 3 -28.71 -56.43 -5.47
N ALA A 4 -28.87 -55.74 -4.36
CA ALA A 4 -28.45 -54.37 -4.17
C ALA A 4 -26.93 -54.27 -4.11
N ALA A 5 -26.34 -53.41 -4.95
CA ALA A 5 -24.92 -53.03 -4.88
C ALA A 5 -24.74 -51.85 -3.94
N LYS A 6 -23.95 -52.03 -2.86
CA LYS A 6 -23.49 -50.99 -1.97
C LYS A 6 -22.38 -50.18 -2.63
N SER A 7 -22.62 -48.90 -2.87
CA SER A 7 -21.61 -47.92 -3.22
C SER A 7 -20.91 -47.41 -1.96
N SER A 8 -19.66 -47.76 -1.76
CA SER A 8 -18.78 -47.23 -0.73
C SER A 8 -18.22 -45.88 -1.18
N ARG A 9 -18.67 -44.79 -0.56
CA ARG A 9 -18.14 -43.47 -0.75
C ARG A 9 -16.86 -43.34 0.09
N THR A 10 -15.70 -43.38 -0.56
CA THR A 10 -14.39 -43.07 0.06
C THR A 10 -14.33 -41.58 0.29
N THR A 11 -14.39 -41.14 1.51
CA THR A 11 -14.09 -39.76 1.94
C THR A 11 -12.57 -39.58 1.96
N ALA A 12 -12.03 -38.87 1.00
CA ALA A 12 -10.64 -38.43 1.02
C ALA A 12 -10.48 -37.35 2.10
N THR A 13 -9.68 -37.63 3.11
CA THR A 13 -9.22 -36.68 4.12
C THR A 13 -8.23 -35.70 3.49
N PRO A 14 -8.33 -34.38 3.69
CA PRO A 14 -7.37 -33.44 3.09
C PRO A 14 -6.03 -33.52 3.79
N ASP A 15 -5.00 -33.52 2.98
CA ASP A 15 -3.58 -33.69 3.26
C ASP A 15 -3.02 -32.55 4.14
N ALA A 16 -2.92 -32.75 5.44
CA ALA A 16 -2.42 -31.77 6.43
C ALA A 16 -0.87 -31.66 6.55
N PRO A 17 -0.03 -32.59 6.08
CA PRO A 17 1.43 -32.49 6.29
C PRO A 17 2.20 -31.64 5.27
N GLU A 18 1.76 -31.48 4.04
CA GLU A 18 2.48 -30.69 3.02
C GLU A 18 2.43 -29.17 3.28
N SER A 19 1.34 -28.65 3.80
CA SER A 19 1.17 -27.25 4.16
C SER A 19 2.10 -26.83 5.32
N ALA A 20 2.28 -27.69 6.34
CA ALA A 20 3.14 -27.42 7.49
C ALA A 20 4.63 -27.48 7.16
N ALA A 21 5.05 -28.34 6.23
CA ALA A 21 6.43 -28.42 5.74
C ALA A 21 6.80 -27.20 4.89
N GLY A 22 5.91 -26.75 4.01
CA GLY A 22 6.07 -25.55 3.21
C GLY A 22 6.18 -24.29 4.07
N SER A 23 5.35 -24.15 5.10
CA SER A 23 5.38 -23.05 6.05
C SER A 23 6.70 -23.00 6.84
N ARG A 24 7.20 -24.14 7.33
CA ARG A 24 8.49 -24.23 8.03
C ARG A 24 9.67 -23.86 7.13
N ALA A 25 9.67 -24.30 5.87
CA ALA A 25 10.70 -23.97 4.91
C ALA A 25 10.70 -22.46 4.55
N ALA A 26 9.53 -21.85 4.45
CA ALA A 26 9.39 -20.41 4.24
C ALA A 26 9.90 -19.60 5.45
N ALA A 27 9.52 -20.01 6.66
CA ALA A 27 10.00 -19.40 7.91
C ALA A 27 11.53 -19.49 8.05
N GLN A 28 12.12 -20.65 7.71
CA GLN A 28 13.57 -20.84 7.74
C GLN A 28 14.29 -19.97 6.69
N ARG A 29 13.72 -19.80 5.48
CA ARG A 29 14.25 -18.90 4.46
C ARG A 29 14.24 -17.45 4.92
N LEU A 30 13.14 -17.01 5.52
CA LEU A 30 13.01 -15.65 6.04
C LEU A 30 13.99 -15.39 7.17
N LYS A 31 14.15 -16.35 8.10
CA LYS A 31 15.13 -16.26 9.18
C LYS A 31 16.56 -16.10 8.64
N MET A 32 16.99 -16.96 7.72
CA MET A 32 18.32 -16.89 7.10
C MET A 32 18.53 -15.57 6.33
N ARG A 33 17.50 -15.08 5.63
CA ARG A 33 17.55 -13.79 4.94
C ARG A 33 17.82 -12.64 5.92
N ARG A 34 17.16 -12.65 7.08
CA ARG A 34 17.36 -11.65 8.14
C ARG A 34 18.75 -11.75 8.79
N GLU A 35 19.25 -12.98 9.04
CA GLU A 35 20.59 -13.20 9.59
C GLU A 35 21.69 -12.68 8.65
N LEU A 36 21.58 -12.95 7.35
CA LEU A 36 22.49 -12.42 6.35
C LEU A 36 22.43 -10.89 6.25
N ALA A 37 21.23 -10.31 6.31
CA ALA A 37 21.04 -8.86 6.29
C ALA A 37 21.63 -8.19 7.55
N ALA A 38 21.46 -8.79 8.72
CA ALA A 38 22.04 -8.30 9.97
C ALA A 38 23.58 -8.33 9.94
N ALA A 39 24.17 -9.43 9.48
CA ALA A 39 25.61 -9.56 9.29
C ALA A 39 26.17 -8.53 8.29
N ALA A 40 25.45 -8.29 7.19
CA ALA A 40 25.80 -7.26 6.21
C ALA A 40 25.79 -5.86 6.84
N MET A 41 24.75 -5.52 7.58
CA MET A 41 24.62 -4.20 8.23
C MET A 41 25.72 -3.97 9.27
N GLU A 42 26.05 -4.98 10.06
CA GLU A 42 27.14 -4.91 11.05
C GLU A 42 28.50 -4.67 10.37
N LEU A 43 28.80 -5.39 9.31
CA LEU A 43 30.04 -5.20 8.55
C LEU A 43 30.08 -3.85 7.83
N PHE A 44 28.98 -3.37 7.29
CA PHE A 44 28.94 -2.06 6.68
C PHE A 44 29.15 -0.94 7.69
N ALA A 45 28.63 -1.07 8.90
CA ALA A 45 28.82 -0.11 9.98
C ALA A 45 30.26 -0.10 10.51
N THR A 46 30.92 -1.26 10.61
CA THR A 46 32.24 -1.40 11.24
C THR A 46 33.41 -1.27 10.25
N LYS A 47 33.27 -1.85 9.06
CA LYS A 47 34.33 -1.91 8.05
C LYS A 47 34.10 -0.91 6.89
N GLY A 48 32.88 -0.45 6.74
CA GLY A 48 32.43 0.38 5.61
C GLY A 48 31.87 -0.47 4.45
N TYR A 49 30.98 0.14 3.69
CA TYR A 49 30.26 -0.54 2.61
C TYR A 49 31.19 -1.05 1.50
N GLU A 50 32.11 -0.20 0.99
CA GLU A 50 32.99 -0.54 -0.14
C GLU A 50 33.98 -1.66 0.23
N ALA A 51 34.51 -1.64 1.44
CA ALA A 51 35.47 -2.61 1.91
C ALA A 51 34.87 -3.97 2.29
N THR A 52 33.54 -4.08 2.38
CA THR A 52 32.85 -5.31 2.75
C THR A 52 32.55 -6.16 1.53
N THR A 53 32.90 -7.45 1.59
CA THR A 53 32.65 -8.43 0.53
C THR A 53 31.50 -9.38 0.88
N VAL A 54 30.90 -10.01 -0.14
CA VAL A 54 29.86 -11.06 0.07
C VAL A 54 30.42 -12.25 0.82
N ASP A 55 31.70 -12.59 0.64
CA ASP A 55 32.33 -13.70 1.36
C ASP A 55 32.39 -13.44 2.85
N GLU A 56 32.72 -12.23 3.26
CA GLU A 56 32.74 -11.83 4.67
C GLU A 56 31.33 -11.82 5.27
N ILE A 57 30.33 -11.32 4.54
CA ILE A 57 28.93 -11.37 4.99
C ILE A 57 28.47 -12.80 5.21
N ALA A 58 28.75 -13.70 4.27
CA ALA A 58 28.38 -15.11 4.39
C ALA A 58 29.11 -15.78 5.56
N ALA A 59 30.42 -15.52 5.73
CA ALA A 59 31.20 -16.02 6.84
C ALA A 59 30.69 -15.52 8.19
N ALA A 60 30.37 -14.23 8.32
CA ALA A 60 29.79 -13.64 9.52
C ALA A 60 28.45 -14.26 9.90
N ALA A 61 27.63 -14.61 8.90
CA ALA A 61 26.37 -15.34 9.10
C ALA A 61 26.54 -16.86 9.27
N GLY A 62 27.77 -17.39 9.29
CA GLY A 62 28.05 -18.82 9.46
C GLY A 62 27.65 -19.70 8.27
N VAL A 63 27.60 -19.15 7.05
CA VAL A 63 27.15 -19.87 5.86
C VAL A 63 28.13 -19.73 4.69
N ALA A 64 28.00 -20.62 3.71
CA ALA A 64 28.78 -20.53 2.48
C ALA A 64 28.29 -19.39 1.58
N ARG A 65 29.19 -18.78 0.78
CA ARG A 65 28.88 -17.75 -0.25
C ARG A 65 27.67 -18.11 -1.14
N ARG A 66 27.57 -19.39 -1.54
CA ARG A 66 26.42 -19.86 -2.35
C ARG A 66 25.09 -19.67 -1.63
N THR A 67 25.06 -19.77 -0.30
CA THR A 67 23.84 -19.52 0.49
C THR A 67 23.44 -18.06 0.43
N PHE A 68 24.39 -17.14 0.49
CA PHE A 68 24.08 -15.71 0.29
C PHE A 68 23.36 -15.48 -1.05
N PHE A 69 23.89 -16.00 -2.17
CA PHE A 69 23.31 -15.82 -3.50
C PHE A 69 21.97 -16.54 -3.73
N ARG A 70 21.57 -17.44 -2.83
CA ARG A 70 20.20 -17.98 -2.80
C ARG A 70 19.17 -17.01 -2.23
N HIS A 71 19.62 -16.02 -1.46
CA HIS A 71 18.77 -15.04 -0.78
C HIS A 71 18.86 -13.64 -1.36
N PHE A 72 20.03 -13.25 -1.87
CA PHE A 72 20.30 -11.92 -2.39
C PHE A 72 21.12 -12.01 -3.68
N ARG A 73 20.80 -11.15 -4.63
CA ARG A 73 21.53 -11.07 -5.92
C ARG A 73 22.83 -10.31 -5.80
N SER A 74 22.92 -9.39 -4.82
CA SER A 74 24.08 -8.54 -4.57
C SER A 74 24.11 -8.07 -3.11
N LYS A 75 25.25 -7.48 -2.67
CA LYS A 75 25.38 -6.95 -1.30
C LYS A 75 24.43 -5.77 -1.04
N GLU A 76 24.07 -5.01 -2.09
CA GLU A 76 23.10 -3.93 -2.02
C GLU A 76 21.72 -4.42 -1.65
N GLU A 77 21.34 -5.60 -2.17
CA GLU A 77 20.04 -6.19 -1.86
C GLU A 77 19.91 -6.61 -0.40
N ALA A 78 21.02 -6.97 0.23
CA ALA A 78 21.03 -7.35 1.64
C ALA A 78 20.73 -6.16 2.58
N ILE A 79 20.88 -4.92 2.12
CA ILE A 79 20.53 -3.72 2.89
C ILE A 79 19.01 -3.53 2.96
N PHE A 80 18.28 -3.99 1.95
CA PHE A 80 16.82 -3.82 1.83
C PHE A 80 16.06 -5.17 1.82
N PRO A 81 16.25 -6.02 2.84
CA PRO A 81 15.75 -7.41 2.81
C PRO A 81 14.23 -7.50 2.78
N ASP A 82 13.52 -6.52 3.35
CA ASP A 82 12.08 -6.57 3.59
C ASP A 82 11.25 -5.78 2.56
N HIS A 83 11.90 -5.11 1.58
CA HIS A 83 11.19 -4.22 0.64
C HIS A 83 10.22 -4.97 -0.28
N ASP A 84 10.60 -6.17 -0.76
CA ASP A 84 9.72 -6.97 -1.63
C ASP A 84 8.49 -7.48 -0.86
N ASP A 85 8.70 -8.00 0.35
CA ASP A 85 7.62 -8.46 1.22
C ASP A 85 6.70 -7.31 1.64
N THR A 86 7.26 -6.11 1.84
CA THR A 86 6.49 -4.92 2.18
C THR A 86 5.63 -4.44 1.01
N LEU A 87 6.14 -4.52 -0.22
CA LEU A 87 5.34 -4.22 -1.41
C LEU A 87 4.15 -5.17 -1.55
N ILE A 88 4.36 -6.48 -1.31
CA ILE A 88 3.27 -7.48 -1.30
C ILE A 88 2.23 -7.17 -0.21
N ARG A 89 2.66 -6.76 0.99
CA ARG A 89 1.73 -6.36 2.06
C ARG A 89 0.94 -5.10 1.69
N ALA A 90 1.59 -4.10 1.08
CA ALA A 90 0.89 -2.92 0.59
C ALA A 90 -0.16 -3.28 -0.47
N GLU A 91 0.19 -4.14 -1.43
CA GLU A 91 -0.75 -4.63 -2.44
C GLU A 91 -1.92 -5.41 -1.82
N ALA A 92 -1.67 -6.24 -0.81
CA ALA A 92 -2.72 -6.95 -0.07
C ALA A 92 -3.69 -5.99 0.65
N VAL A 93 -3.19 -4.87 1.19
CA VAL A 93 -4.04 -3.81 1.76
C VAL A 93 -4.95 -3.19 0.72
N LEU A 94 -4.43 -2.94 -0.50
CA LEU A 94 -5.23 -2.39 -1.60
C LEU A 94 -6.33 -3.38 -2.04
N ASN A 95 -5.96 -4.65 -2.20
CA ASN A 95 -6.89 -5.70 -2.65
C ASN A 95 -7.98 -6.04 -1.62
N ALA A 96 -7.74 -5.78 -0.34
CA ALA A 96 -8.69 -6.00 0.76
C ALA A 96 -9.48 -4.74 1.13
N ALA A 97 -9.42 -3.68 0.31
CA ALA A 97 -10.12 -2.43 0.59
C ALA A 97 -11.64 -2.62 0.57
N PRO A 98 -12.37 -2.10 1.59
CA PRO A 98 -13.82 -2.05 1.54
C PRO A 98 -14.32 -1.21 0.35
N ALA A 99 -15.41 -1.63 -0.30
CA ALA A 99 -15.93 -0.94 -1.49
C ALA A 99 -16.33 0.53 -1.25
N HIS A 100 -16.67 0.87 0.01
CA HIS A 100 -17.03 2.23 0.42
C HIS A 100 -15.82 3.10 0.83
N GLU A 101 -14.62 2.51 0.96
CA GLU A 101 -13.43 3.28 1.34
C GLU A 101 -12.97 4.13 0.15
N HIS A 102 -12.66 5.40 0.42
CA HIS A 102 -12.14 6.28 -0.62
C HIS A 102 -10.77 5.76 -1.12
N PRO A 103 -10.53 5.60 -2.43
CA PRO A 103 -9.32 4.97 -2.97
C PRO A 103 -8.02 5.62 -2.48
N LEU A 104 -8.02 6.93 -2.29
CA LEU A 104 -6.86 7.66 -1.77
C LEU A 104 -6.56 7.31 -0.30
N ASP A 105 -7.59 7.03 0.51
CA ASP A 105 -7.42 6.57 1.89
C ASP A 105 -6.83 5.16 1.94
N THR A 106 -7.27 4.30 1.03
CA THR A 106 -6.71 2.96 0.86
C THR A 106 -5.22 3.03 0.51
N VAL A 107 -4.82 3.90 -0.42
CA VAL A 107 -3.40 4.10 -0.78
C VAL A 107 -2.61 4.64 0.41
N CYS A 108 -3.14 5.62 1.16
CA CYS A 108 -2.53 6.13 2.39
C CYS A 108 -2.35 5.02 3.44
N ARG A 109 -3.30 4.11 3.56
CA ARG A 109 -3.22 2.95 4.45
C ARG A 109 -2.20 1.93 3.95
N GLY A 110 -2.15 1.68 2.64
CA GLY A 110 -1.17 0.77 2.00
C GLY A 110 0.27 1.21 2.23
N ILE A 111 0.59 2.50 2.07
CA ILE A 111 1.96 2.99 2.28
C ILE A 111 2.38 3.00 3.76
N LYS A 112 1.44 2.99 4.71
CA LYS A 112 1.77 2.81 6.14
C LYS A 112 2.49 1.49 6.43
N GLU A 113 2.31 0.44 5.59
CA GLU A 113 3.07 -0.81 5.72
C GLU A 113 4.58 -0.59 5.58
N VAL A 114 4.99 0.37 4.75
CA VAL A 114 6.39 0.77 4.61
C VAL A 114 6.90 1.39 5.91
N MET A 115 6.12 2.29 6.52
CA MET A 115 6.50 2.89 7.80
C MET A 115 6.60 1.87 8.92
N LYS A 116 5.67 0.91 8.99
CA LYS A 116 5.72 -0.20 9.96
C LYS A 116 7.01 -1.01 9.82
N MET A 117 7.45 -1.27 8.58
CA MET A 117 8.71 -1.96 8.33
C MET A 117 9.91 -1.19 8.90
N TYR A 118 9.98 0.12 8.68
CA TYR A 118 11.06 0.96 9.23
C TYR A 118 10.98 1.06 10.75
N ALA A 119 9.79 1.22 11.31
CA ALA A 119 9.55 1.35 12.75
C ALA A 119 9.79 0.05 13.54
N ALA A 120 9.74 -1.11 12.89
CA ALA A 120 10.01 -2.40 13.52
C ALA A 120 11.44 -2.52 14.08
N SER A 121 12.41 -1.79 13.50
CA SER A 121 13.80 -1.77 13.95
C SER A 121 14.42 -0.39 13.71
N PRO A 122 14.12 0.62 14.57
CA PRO A 122 14.51 2.01 14.36
C PRO A 122 16.02 2.20 14.18
N ALA A 123 16.84 1.59 15.04
CA ALA A 123 18.30 1.73 14.98
C ALA A 123 18.87 1.22 13.64
N VAL A 124 18.42 0.05 13.16
CA VAL A 124 18.82 -0.50 11.86
C VAL A 124 18.35 0.41 10.71
N SER A 125 17.17 0.96 10.82
CA SER A 125 16.59 1.86 9.81
C SER A 125 17.36 3.18 9.72
N VAL A 126 17.78 3.74 10.84
CA VAL A 126 18.63 4.94 10.89
C VAL A 126 20.00 4.67 10.26
N GLU A 127 20.63 3.56 10.60
CA GLU A 127 21.94 3.19 10.01
C GLU A 127 21.82 2.92 8.50
N ARG A 128 20.77 2.23 8.06
CA ARG A 128 20.46 2.05 6.64
C ARG A 128 20.31 3.38 5.92
N TYR A 129 19.57 4.32 6.52
CA TYR A 129 19.41 5.66 5.97
C TYR A 129 20.73 6.42 5.84
N ARG A 130 21.61 6.32 6.85
CA ARG A 130 22.96 6.91 6.80
C ARG A 130 23.76 6.35 5.62
N LEU A 131 23.83 5.04 5.50
CA LEU A 131 24.53 4.34 4.41
C LEU A 131 23.96 4.72 3.03
N THR A 132 22.64 4.76 2.90
CA THR A 132 21.98 5.14 1.62
C THR A 132 22.31 6.56 1.20
N ARG A 133 22.58 7.46 2.15
CA ARG A 133 23.01 8.83 1.82
C ARG A 133 24.47 8.92 1.40
N GLU A 134 25.33 8.09 1.95
CA GLU A 134 26.76 8.08 1.71
C GLU A 134 27.13 7.31 0.43
N VAL A 135 26.40 6.25 0.09
CA VAL A 135 26.71 5.34 -1.02
C VAL A 135 25.76 5.56 -2.20
N PRO A 136 26.26 6.05 -3.36
CA PRO A 136 25.42 6.36 -4.52
C PRO A 136 24.60 5.16 -5.03
N THR A 137 25.20 3.97 -5.13
CA THR A 137 24.52 2.76 -5.63
C THR A 137 23.34 2.33 -4.72
N LEU A 138 23.43 2.58 -3.41
CA LEU A 138 22.33 2.33 -2.49
C LEU A 138 21.19 3.34 -2.66
N ARG A 139 21.54 4.59 -2.95
CA ARG A 139 20.55 5.64 -3.26
C ARG A 139 19.79 5.35 -4.54
N GLU A 140 20.48 4.92 -5.60
CA GLU A 140 19.83 4.50 -6.85
C GLU A 140 18.83 3.34 -6.61
N ARG A 141 19.20 2.39 -5.76
CA ARG A 141 18.33 1.28 -5.41
C ARG A 141 17.12 1.71 -4.57
N GLU A 142 17.30 2.65 -3.64
CA GLU A 142 16.19 3.26 -2.90
C GLU A 142 15.21 3.94 -3.85
N ILE A 143 15.70 4.77 -4.78
CA ILE A 143 14.88 5.44 -5.80
C ILE A 143 14.09 4.42 -6.63
N ALA A 144 14.75 3.38 -7.11
CA ALA A 144 14.09 2.31 -7.87
C ALA A 144 13.00 1.59 -7.06
N SER A 145 13.22 1.42 -5.74
CA SER A 145 12.22 0.84 -4.84
C SER A 145 11.02 1.77 -4.65
N VAL A 146 11.23 3.06 -4.46
CA VAL A 146 10.17 4.08 -4.35
C VAL A 146 9.28 4.07 -5.59
N ALA A 147 9.87 4.04 -6.78
CA ALA A 147 9.13 3.99 -8.04
C ALA A 147 8.22 2.74 -8.19
N ARG A 148 8.50 1.65 -7.46
CA ARG A 148 7.63 0.47 -7.46
C ARG A 148 6.32 0.74 -6.69
N TYR A 149 6.39 1.47 -5.58
CA TYR A 149 5.20 1.87 -4.83
C TYR A 149 4.38 2.89 -5.61
N GLU A 150 5.02 3.87 -6.25
CA GLU A 150 4.32 4.83 -7.12
C GLU A 150 3.53 4.12 -8.21
N ARG A 151 4.15 3.19 -8.94
CA ARG A 151 3.46 2.39 -9.97
C ARG A 151 2.32 1.52 -9.42
N LEU A 152 2.48 0.93 -8.25
CA LEU A 152 1.44 0.14 -7.61
C LEU A 152 0.21 1.01 -7.30
N PHE A 153 0.44 2.15 -6.66
CA PHE A 153 -0.63 3.06 -6.24
C PHE A 153 -1.29 3.78 -7.41
N THR A 154 -0.52 4.21 -8.43
CA THR A 154 -1.07 4.77 -9.67
C THR A 154 -2.03 3.79 -10.33
N ARG A 155 -1.63 2.53 -10.49
CA ARG A 155 -2.47 1.49 -11.09
C ARG A 155 -3.74 1.26 -10.28
N TYR A 156 -3.64 1.24 -8.96
CA TYR A 156 -4.79 1.09 -8.08
C TYR A 156 -5.76 2.27 -8.22
N LEU A 157 -5.28 3.49 -8.14
CA LEU A 157 -6.11 4.69 -8.30
C LEU A 157 -6.75 4.75 -9.68
N LEU A 158 -5.99 4.46 -10.73
CA LEU A 158 -6.50 4.46 -12.11
C LEU A 158 -7.66 3.47 -12.31
N GLY A 159 -7.62 2.32 -11.64
CA GLY A 159 -8.70 1.33 -11.68
C GLY A 159 -10.03 1.79 -11.06
N HIS A 160 -10.06 2.95 -10.38
CA HIS A 160 -11.27 3.53 -9.80
C HIS A 160 -11.90 4.64 -10.66
N PHE A 161 -11.21 5.09 -11.72
CA PHE A 161 -11.80 6.00 -12.69
C PHE A 161 -12.73 5.21 -13.62
N ASP A 162 -13.88 5.78 -13.92
CA ASP A 162 -14.87 5.14 -14.80
C ASP A 162 -14.41 5.26 -16.26
N GLU A 163 -14.24 4.14 -16.96
CA GLU A 163 -13.87 4.13 -18.37
C GLU A 163 -14.89 4.85 -19.27
N HIS A 164 -16.11 5.04 -18.78
CA HIS A 164 -17.20 5.67 -19.51
C HIS A 164 -17.49 7.14 -19.10
N ALA A 165 -16.86 7.62 -18.02
CA ALA A 165 -17.07 8.99 -17.52
C ALA A 165 -16.12 9.99 -18.18
N HIS A 166 -16.09 10.04 -19.51
CA HIS A 166 -15.25 10.97 -20.28
C HIS A 166 -15.66 12.46 -20.16
N HIS A 167 -16.20 12.89 -19.01
CA HIS A 167 -16.67 14.26 -18.83
C HIS A 167 -15.58 15.28 -18.46
N HIS A 168 -14.33 14.85 -18.18
CA HIS A 168 -13.23 15.75 -17.79
C HIS A 168 -11.96 15.62 -18.64
N GLY A 169 -12.04 15.08 -19.86
CA GLY A 169 -10.87 14.94 -20.71
C GLY A 169 -9.99 13.74 -20.29
N ASN A 170 -8.82 13.61 -20.93
CA ASN A 170 -7.88 12.50 -20.74
C ASN A 170 -6.94 12.71 -19.52
N ASP A 171 -7.43 13.35 -18.44
CA ASP A 171 -6.59 13.76 -17.31
C ASP A 171 -6.55 12.72 -16.18
N ASP A 172 -7.41 11.69 -16.21
CA ASP A 172 -7.49 10.66 -15.18
C ASP A 172 -6.16 9.93 -14.93
N PRO A 173 -5.40 9.52 -15.97
CA PRO A 173 -4.08 8.90 -15.76
C PRO A 173 -3.09 9.85 -15.07
N LEU A 174 -3.08 11.12 -15.46
CA LEU A 174 -2.23 12.13 -14.85
C LEU A 174 -2.63 12.37 -13.39
N LEU A 175 -3.92 12.48 -13.10
CA LEU A 175 -4.42 12.68 -11.74
C LEU A 175 -4.09 11.50 -10.83
N ALA A 176 -4.24 10.25 -11.32
CA ALA A 176 -3.86 9.05 -10.59
C ALA A 176 -2.35 9.02 -10.28
N GLU A 177 -1.51 9.37 -11.25
CA GLU A 177 -0.06 9.42 -11.09
C GLU A 177 0.37 10.52 -10.10
N VAL A 178 -0.14 11.73 -10.25
CA VAL A 178 0.18 12.86 -9.36
C VAL A 178 -0.29 12.58 -7.93
N ALA A 179 -1.49 12.03 -7.74
CA ALA A 179 -2.00 11.70 -6.42
C ALA A 179 -1.21 10.57 -5.74
N ALA A 180 -0.86 9.51 -6.48
CA ALA A 180 0.01 8.44 -5.98
C ALA A 180 1.38 8.98 -5.56
N SER A 181 2.00 9.80 -6.42
CA SER A 181 3.29 10.44 -6.13
C SER A 181 3.21 11.39 -4.93
N ALA A 182 2.10 12.11 -4.75
CA ALA A 182 1.87 12.96 -3.60
C ALA A 182 1.83 12.16 -2.28
N VAL A 183 1.13 11.00 -2.26
CA VAL A 183 1.10 10.10 -1.09
C VAL A 183 2.50 9.58 -0.78
N VAL A 184 3.24 9.09 -1.78
CA VAL A 184 4.61 8.58 -1.60
C VAL A 184 5.55 9.68 -1.13
N THR A 185 5.43 10.89 -1.67
CA THR A 185 6.24 12.06 -1.26
C THR A 185 5.94 12.46 0.17
N ALA A 186 4.67 12.51 0.58
CA ALA A 186 4.25 12.81 1.95
C ALA A 186 4.82 11.78 2.94
N HIS A 187 4.68 10.48 2.63
CA HIS A 187 5.29 9.41 3.42
C HIS A 187 6.81 9.57 3.53
N ASN A 188 7.50 9.75 2.42
CA ASN A 188 8.97 9.87 2.38
C ASN A 188 9.46 11.12 3.12
N HIS A 189 8.68 12.21 3.12
CA HIS A 189 8.99 13.41 3.92
C HIS A 189 8.99 13.08 5.42
N VAL A 190 7.93 12.44 5.90
CA VAL A 190 7.79 12.04 7.30
C VAL A 190 8.85 11.01 7.69
N LEU A 191 9.06 9.98 6.86
CA LEU A 191 10.08 8.95 7.09
C LEU A 191 11.48 9.55 7.24
N ARG A 192 11.90 10.41 6.30
CA ARG A 192 13.21 11.06 6.37
C ARG A 192 13.37 11.97 7.59
N ARG A 193 12.30 12.64 8.01
CA ARG A 193 12.29 13.45 9.22
C ARG A 193 12.47 12.58 10.46
N TRP A 194 11.72 11.49 10.56
CA TRP A 194 11.79 10.53 11.65
C TRP A 194 13.17 9.86 11.73
N LEU A 195 13.75 9.43 10.62
CA LEU A 195 15.08 8.84 10.56
C LEU A 195 16.18 9.83 11.01
N ARG A 196 16.07 11.10 10.61
CA ARG A 196 16.98 12.17 11.08
C ARG A 196 16.85 12.47 12.57
N ALA A 197 15.68 12.22 13.15
CA ALA A 197 15.43 12.30 14.59
C ALA A 197 15.86 11.03 15.35
N GLY A 198 16.64 10.14 14.73
CA GLY A 198 17.10 8.88 15.35
C GLY A 198 16.01 7.82 15.50
N GLY A 199 14.95 7.88 14.69
CA GLY A 199 13.86 6.92 14.79
C GLY A 199 12.93 7.14 15.98
N GLN A 200 12.83 8.37 16.46
CA GLN A 200 12.06 8.76 17.65
C GLN A 200 10.86 9.66 17.28
N GLY A 201 9.86 9.69 18.16
CA GLY A 201 8.69 10.56 18.07
C GLY A 201 7.46 9.88 17.48
N ASP A 202 6.33 10.61 17.49
CA ASP A 202 5.05 10.18 16.97
C ASP A 202 5.04 10.25 15.43
N VAL A 203 5.50 9.19 14.80
CA VAL A 203 5.54 9.09 13.34
C VAL A 203 4.15 8.83 12.75
N GLU A 204 3.27 8.18 13.49
CA GLU A 204 1.92 7.85 13.00
C GLU A 204 1.06 9.11 12.89
N GLY A 205 1.02 9.95 13.93
CA GLY A 205 0.33 11.23 13.88
C GLY A 205 0.89 12.17 12.82
N GLN A 206 2.22 12.17 12.60
CA GLN A 206 2.84 12.94 11.52
C GLN A 206 2.42 12.45 10.13
N LEU A 207 2.30 11.14 9.92
CA LEU A 207 1.79 10.56 8.68
C LEU A 207 0.32 10.93 8.45
N ASP A 208 -0.52 10.81 9.49
CA ASP A 208 -1.94 11.16 9.38
C ASP A 208 -2.14 12.64 9.03
N HIS A 209 -1.34 13.51 9.63
CA HIS A 209 -1.33 14.93 9.26
C HIS A 209 -0.92 15.14 7.79
N ALA A 210 0.17 14.52 7.34
CA ALA A 210 0.67 14.66 5.98
C ALA A 210 -0.34 14.10 4.94
N PHE A 211 -0.93 12.95 5.20
CA PHE A 211 -1.98 12.37 4.36
C PHE A 211 -3.26 13.21 4.36
N GLY A 212 -3.58 13.87 5.49
CA GLY A 212 -4.67 14.85 5.54
C GLY A 212 -4.48 16.00 4.55
N ILE A 213 -3.25 16.47 4.33
CA ILE A 213 -2.94 17.48 3.30
C ILE A 213 -3.21 16.90 1.90
N VAL A 214 -2.69 15.70 1.61
CA VAL A 214 -2.89 15.06 0.31
C VAL A 214 -4.38 14.86 0.01
N ARG A 215 -5.16 14.36 0.99
CA ARG A 215 -6.61 14.17 0.84
C ARG A 215 -7.36 15.45 0.54
N ARG A 216 -7.05 16.53 1.22
CA ARG A 216 -7.68 17.84 0.95
C ARG A 216 -7.36 18.39 -0.44
N THR A 217 -6.17 18.06 -0.95
CA THR A 217 -5.70 18.57 -2.25
C THR A 217 -6.26 17.76 -3.43
N PHE A 218 -6.31 16.43 -3.30
CA PHE A 218 -6.61 15.52 -4.41
C PHE A 218 -7.89 14.70 -4.23
N GLY A 219 -8.45 14.65 -3.02
CA GLY A 219 -9.57 13.75 -2.70
C GLY A 219 -10.83 13.99 -3.52
N THR A 220 -11.13 15.24 -3.87
CA THR A 220 -12.32 15.57 -4.69
C THR A 220 -12.18 15.20 -6.16
N GLY A 221 -10.95 15.02 -6.65
CA GLY A 221 -10.70 14.66 -8.05
C GLY A 221 -10.66 13.14 -8.28
N ILE A 222 -10.56 12.34 -7.23
CA ILE A 222 -10.52 10.87 -7.32
C ILE A 222 -11.91 10.35 -6.96
N PRO A 223 -12.57 9.56 -7.83
CA PRO A 223 -13.91 9.04 -7.53
C PRO A 223 -13.86 8.19 -6.25
N ALA A 224 -14.72 8.50 -5.28
CA ALA A 224 -15.03 7.60 -4.19
C ALA A 224 -15.56 6.30 -4.80
N GLY A 225 -15.10 5.14 -4.32
CA GLY A 225 -15.44 3.83 -4.87
C GLY A 225 -16.92 3.67 -5.19
N ARG A 226 -17.23 2.76 -6.09
CA ARG A 226 -18.59 2.47 -6.56
C ARG A 226 -19.53 2.21 -5.38
N ASP A 227 -20.08 3.25 -4.81
CA ASP A 227 -21.34 3.12 -4.10
C ASP A 227 -22.35 2.71 -5.16
N THR A 228 -22.90 1.52 -5.03
CA THR A 228 -24.18 1.20 -5.65
C THR A 228 -25.12 2.26 -5.17
N VAL A 229 -25.29 3.31 -5.97
CA VAL A 229 -26.27 4.37 -5.72
C VAL A 229 -27.59 3.68 -5.52
N PRO A 230 -28.22 3.76 -4.35
CA PRO A 230 -29.61 3.31 -4.25
C PRO A 230 -30.39 4.20 -5.20
N SER A 231 -30.90 3.60 -6.27
CA SER A 231 -31.79 4.26 -7.22
C SER A 231 -33.08 4.66 -6.49
N GLY A 232 -33.08 5.86 -5.92
CA GLY A 232 -34.23 6.44 -5.27
C GLY A 232 -33.91 7.82 -4.71
N PRO A 233 -34.74 8.81 -4.93
CA PRO A 233 -34.56 10.15 -4.37
C PRO A 233 -34.83 10.07 -2.85
N ALA A 234 -33.78 9.99 -2.05
CA ALA A 234 -33.88 10.17 -0.60
C ALA A 234 -33.87 11.67 -0.29
N ALA A 235 -35.01 12.31 -0.39
CA ALA A 235 -35.22 13.60 0.24
C ALA A 235 -35.46 13.38 1.74
N THR A 236 -34.44 13.52 2.58
CA THR A 236 -34.63 13.65 4.03
C THR A 236 -34.89 15.11 4.35
N VAL A 237 -36.12 15.38 4.70
CA VAL A 237 -36.58 16.67 5.20
C VAL A 237 -36.31 16.74 6.70
N SER A 238 -35.44 17.66 7.12
CA SER A 238 -35.29 18.06 8.53
C SER A 238 -36.18 19.27 8.81
N ASP A 239 -37.00 19.15 9.84
CA ASP A 239 -37.93 20.20 10.31
C ASP A 239 -37.13 21.27 11.06
N GLY A 240 -36.88 22.40 10.41
CA GLY A 240 -36.19 23.54 11.00
C GLY A 240 -35.61 24.50 9.97
N GLY A 241 -36.43 25.21 9.24
CA GLY A 241 -36.16 26.50 8.58
C GLY A 241 -34.94 26.64 7.65
N GLU A 242 -34.13 25.66 7.48
CA GLU A 242 -32.94 25.68 6.63
C GLU A 242 -33.16 24.84 5.37
N VAL A 243 -32.99 25.45 4.20
CA VAL A 243 -33.14 24.75 2.91
C VAL A 243 -31.81 24.04 2.60
N LEU A 244 -31.76 22.72 2.78
CA LEU A 244 -30.65 21.90 2.32
C LEU A 244 -30.79 21.59 0.82
N VAL A 245 -29.99 22.21 -0.02
CA VAL A 245 -29.93 21.88 -1.46
C VAL A 245 -28.89 20.78 -1.65
N THR A 246 -29.36 19.53 -1.84
CA THR A 246 -28.49 18.42 -2.24
C THR A 246 -28.40 18.39 -3.75
N VAL A 247 -27.23 18.67 -4.30
CA VAL A 247 -26.97 18.53 -5.75
C VAL A 247 -26.56 17.07 -6.00
N ALA A 248 -27.50 16.27 -6.50
CA ALA A 248 -27.21 14.94 -7.04
C ALA A 248 -26.94 15.04 -8.54
N ARG A 249 -25.97 14.27 -9.06
CA ARG A 249 -25.82 14.11 -10.51
C ARG A 249 -27.06 13.35 -11.03
N THR A 250 -27.73 13.90 -12.02
CA THR A 250 -28.88 13.26 -12.67
C THR A 250 -28.72 13.39 -14.19
N ASP A 251 -29.10 12.34 -14.91
CA ASP A 251 -29.16 12.35 -16.37
C ASP A 251 -30.47 12.98 -16.88
N ALA A 252 -31.33 13.44 -15.96
CA ALA A 252 -32.58 14.11 -16.31
C ALA A 252 -32.32 15.51 -16.94
N PRO A 253 -33.09 15.91 -17.94
CA PRO A 253 -32.99 17.24 -18.52
C PRO A 253 -33.18 18.33 -17.45
N LEU A 254 -32.44 19.44 -17.56
CA LEU A 254 -32.42 20.51 -16.57
C LEU A 254 -33.82 21.07 -16.26
N ASP A 255 -34.70 21.14 -17.26
CA ASP A 255 -36.09 21.58 -17.12
C ASP A 255 -36.97 20.63 -16.27
N GLU A 256 -36.66 19.37 -16.24
CA GLU A 256 -37.31 18.38 -15.38
C GLU A 256 -36.84 18.48 -13.93
N VAL A 257 -35.53 18.69 -13.73
CA VAL A 257 -34.95 18.94 -12.41
C VAL A 257 -35.50 20.22 -11.82
N MET A 258 -35.56 21.32 -12.60
CA MET A 258 -36.11 22.61 -12.14
C MET A 258 -37.57 22.50 -11.77
N ARG A 259 -38.41 21.81 -12.58
CA ARG A 259 -39.82 21.58 -12.26
C ARG A 259 -40.01 20.78 -10.96
N THR A 260 -39.15 19.81 -10.70
CA THR A 260 -39.20 19.00 -9.47
C THR A 260 -38.85 19.82 -8.24
N ILE A 261 -37.83 20.70 -8.34
CA ILE A 261 -37.44 21.62 -7.28
C ILE A 261 -38.59 22.66 -7.03
N GLU A 262 -39.12 23.27 -8.07
CA GLU A 262 -40.23 24.22 -7.94
C GLU A 262 -41.49 23.61 -7.34
N LYS A 263 -41.80 22.35 -7.68
CA LYS A 263 -42.90 21.60 -7.07
C LYS A 263 -42.65 21.36 -5.58
N ALA A 264 -41.48 20.89 -5.22
CA ALA A 264 -41.11 20.63 -3.82
C ALA A 264 -41.10 21.89 -2.95
N LEU A 265 -40.80 23.07 -3.54
CA LEU A 265 -40.86 24.36 -2.85
C LEU A 265 -42.29 24.86 -2.69
N ARG A 266 -43.20 24.59 -3.68
CA ARG A 266 -44.63 25.00 -3.63
C ARG A 266 -45.47 24.15 -2.67
N ASP A 267 -45.16 22.88 -2.54
CA ASP A 267 -45.87 21.95 -1.64
C ASP A 267 -45.55 22.21 -0.14
N ARG A 268 -44.73 23.24 0.13
CA ARG A 268 -44.30 23.66 1.50
C ARG A 268 -44.88 25.03 1.92
N GLY A 269 -45.60 25.72 1.07
CA GLY A 269 -46.31 26.93 1.43
C GLY A 269 -47.78 26.64 1.69
#